data_809d716c1f62d7ae8b05b4cf10e2f28d
#
_entry.id   809d716c1f62d7ae8b05b4cf10e2f28d
#
_cell.length_a   1.000
_cell.length_b   1.000
_cell.length_c   1.000
_cell.angle_alpha   90.00
_cell.angle_beta   90.00
_cell.angle_gamma   90.00
#
_symmetry.space_group_name_H-M   'P 1'
#
loop_
_entity.id
_entity.type
_entity.pdbx_description
1 polymer ?
#
loop_
_entity_poly.entity_id
_entity_poly.type
_entity_poly.pdbx_seq_one_letter_code
_entity_poly.pdbx_strand_id
1 'polypeptide(L)'
;FSDMQNIWDQYRKSSHMNLIVSGSIYSLMQRIFQDNKEPLFGRADNIIKLSAFKLSVLKEIMCEYAPAHSNDDLLALYTFTGGGPKYVELFCDNHTLHVESMIHFMARDNSPFTEEGKNLLIEEFGKNYGTYFSILSAIAGGRNTQAEIEATLGEKSVGGYLKRLIDDYNIIIRQRPILAKESSTTVRYEICDNFIRFWFNYFDRNRSLIEIKNFVGLRNIIEADYPTYSGKILELYFKQKFAESYQFRAIGSWWEAKGNQNEIDIVALCLEKNKAVVAEVKRQRKNFKPELLEQKVEHLKKKLLPRYTIETMCLSLEDM
;
A
#
# COMPACT_ATOMS: atom_id res chain seq x y z
N PHE A 1 -21.20 -24.23 -7.07
CA PHE A 1 -21.93 -23.18 -6.34
C PHE A 1 -23.44 -23.25 -6.59
N SER A 2 -23.90 -23.80 -7.73
CA SER A 2 -25.32 -23.94 -8.02
C SER A 2 -26.06 -24.85 -7.02
N ASP A 3 -25.43 -25.95 -6.59
CA ASP A 3 -26.04 -26.84 -5.57
C ASP A 3 -26.15 -26.14 -4.21
N MET A 4 -25.13 -25.37 -3.84
CA MET A 4 -25.12 -24.55 -2.64
C MET A 4 -26.20 -23.47 -2.70
N GLN A 5 -26.39 -22.84 -3.86
CA GLN A 5 -27.46 -21.90 -4.10
C GLN A 5 -28.84 -22.56 -3.85
N ASN A 6 -29.10 -23.72 -4.46
CA ASN A 6 -30.37 -24.42 -4.35
C ASN A 6 -30.68 -24.79 -2.90
N ILE A 7 -29.71 -25.36 -2.19
CA ILE A 7 -29.84 -25.73 -0.78
C ILE A 7 -30.11 -24.49 0.08
N TRP A 8 -29.34 -23.41 -0.13
CA TRP A 8 -29.52 -22.15 0.61
C TRP A 8 -30.90 -21.55 0.38
N ASP A 9 -31.33 -21.42 -0.87
CA ASP A 9 -32.63 -20.83 -1.23
C ASP A 9 -33.80 -21.64 -0.65
N GLN A 10 -33.65 -22.98 -0.59
CA GLN A 10 -34.69 -23.86 -0.06
C GLN A 10 -34.79 -23.81 1.47
N TYR A 11 -33.67 -23.77 2.18
CA TYR A 11 -33.63 -24.01 3.64
C TYR A 11 -33.28 -22.76 4.47
N ARG A 12 -32.83 -21.64 3.89
CA ARG A 12 -32.38 -20.46 4.66
C ARG A 12 -33.39 -19.92 5.66
N LYS A 13 -34.70 -20.05 5.41
CA LYS A 13 -35.74 -19.54 6.29
C LYS A 13 -36.15 -20.52 7.41
N SER A 14 -35.90 -21.79 7.23
CA SER A 14 -36.25 -22.85 8.18
C SER A 14 -35.06 -23.40 8.94
N SER A 15 -33.85 -23.17 8.45
CA SER A 15 -32.62 -23.63 9.09
C SER A 15 -32.18 -22.68 10.20
N HIS A 16 -31.63 -23.24 11.27
CA HIS A 16 -30.92 -22.51 12.32
C HIS A 16 -29.39 -22.52 12.13
N MET A 17 -28.95 -22.88 10.93
CA MET A 17 -27.51 -22.97 10.60
C MET A 17 -26.95 -21.60 10.23
N ASN A 18 -25.80 -21.29 10.79
CA ASN A 18 -24.98 -20.14 10.39
C ASN A 18 -23.86 -20.63 9.46
N LEU A 19 -23.82 -20.15 8.23
CA LEU A 19 -22.85 -20.54 7.22
C LEU A 19 -21.81 -19.45 7.05
N ILE A 20 -20.54 -19.78 7.27
CA ILE A 20 -19.40 -18.86 7.06
C ILE A 20 -18.56 -19.43 5.93
N VAL A 21 -18.35 -18.64 4.88
CA VAL A 21 -17.50 -18.97 3.73
C VAL A 21 -16.31 -18.02 3.72
N SER A 22 -15.10 -18.57 3.64
CA SER A 22 -13.87 -17.78 3.56
C SER A 22 -13.06 -18.14 2.31
N GLY A 23 -12.30 -17.19 1.80
CA GLY A 23 -11.39 -17.40 0.68
C GLY A 23 -10.26 -16.39 0.68
N SER A 24 -9.07 -16.83 0.29
CA SER A 24 -7.86 -16.00 0.21
C SER A 24 -7.73 -15.22 -1.11
N ILE A 25 -8.35 -15.70 -2.18
CA ILE A 25 -8.30 -15.06 -3.50
C ILE A 25 -9.39 -13.99 -3.58
N TYR A 26 -8.99 -12.73 -3.50
CA TYR A 26 -9.91 -11.60 -3.46
C TYR A 26 -10.82 -11.51 -4.69
N SER A 27 -10.25 -11.60 -5.88
CA SER A 27 -11.00 -11.54 -7.15
C SER A 27 -12.02 -12.66 -7.29
N LEU A 28 -11.69 -13.87 -6.81
CA LEU A 28 -12.60 -15.01 -6.83
C LEU A 28 -13.78 -14.81 -5.87
N MET A 29 -13.52 -14.37 -4.64
CA MET A 29 -14.57 -14.11 -3.64
C MET A 29 -15.51 -13.00 -4.10
N GLN A 30 -14.95 -11.93 -4.70
CA GLN A 30 -15.75 -10.85 -5.26
C GLN A 30 -16.64 -11.35 -6.40
N ARG A 31 -16.11 -12.14 -7.32
CA ARG A 31 -16.89 -12.74 -8.39
C ARG A 31 -18.02 -13.62 -7.85
N ILE A 32 -17.74 -14.56 -6.96
CA ILE A 32 -18.73 -15.50 -6.43
C ILE A 32 -19.93 -14.81 -5.77
N PHE A 33 -19.70 -13.73 -5.01
CA PHE A 33 -20.74 -13.10 -4.19
C PHE A 33 -21.27 -11.76 -4.74
N GLN A 34 -20.54 -11.11 -5.65
CA GLN A 34 -20.88 -9.76 -6.13
C GLN A 34 -21.11 -9.67 -7.65
N ASP A 35 -20.77 -10.70 -8.44
CA ASP A 35 -21.13 -10.75 -9.85
C ASP A 35 -22.56 -11.30 -10.02
N ASN A 36 -23.42 -10.55 -10.69
CA ASN A 36 -24.83 -10.90 -10.90
C ASN A 36 -25.05 -12.14 -11.75
N LYS A 37 -24.01 -12.67 -12.39
CA LYS A 37 -24.03 -13.91 -13.18
C LYS A 37 -23.74 -15.16 -12.34
N GLU A 38 -23.26 -14.98 -11.14
CA GLU A 38 -22.85 -16.09 -10.28
C GLU A 38 -24.01 -16.56 -9.37
N PRO A 39 -24.07 -17.89 -9.08
CA PRO A 39 -25.18 -18.48 -8.32
C PRO A 39 -25.37 -17.90 -6.92
N LEU A 40 -24.30 -17.49 -6.24
CA LEU A 40 -24.33 -16.98 -4.88
C LEU A 40 -24.48 -15.45 -4.78
N PHE A 41 -24.67 -14.76 -5.91
CA PHE A 41 -24.92 -13.32 -5.93
C PHE A 41 -26.09 -12.93 -5.03
N GLY A 42 -25.84 -11.94 -4.15
CA GLY A 42 -26.88 -11.38 -3.25
C GLY A 42 -27.38 -12.35 -2.17
N ARG A 43 -26.69 -13.48 -1.90
CA ARG A 43 -27.07 -14.46 -0.89
C ARG A 43 -26.28 -14.35 0.40
N ALA A 44 -25.19 -13.59 0.41
CA ALA A 44 -24.48 -13.28 1.62
C ALA A 44 -25.21 -12.16 2.40
N ASP A 45 -25.55 -12.42 3.65
CA ASP A 45 -26.14 -11.42 4.54
C ASP A 45 -25.09 -10.38 4.97
N ASN A 46 -23.83 -10.83 5.13
CA ASN A 46 -22.69 -9.97 5.43
C ASN A 46 -21.46 -10.39 4.65
N ILE A 47 -20.70 -9.43 4.17
CA ILE A 47 -19.39 -9.64 3.53
C ILE A 47 -18.35 -8.92 4.38
N ILE A 48 -17.46 -9.68 5.01
CA ILE A 48 -16.38 -9.15 5.84
C ILE A 48 -15.09 -9.18 5.02
N LYS A 49 -14.55 -8.01 4.72
CA LYS A 49 -13.22 -7.87 4.13
C LYS A 49 -12.21 -7.69 5.26
N LEU A 50 -11.37 -8.70 5.46
CA LEU A 50 -10.24 -8.58 6.38
C LEU A 50 -9.22 -7.60 5.80
N SER A 51 -8.79 -6.67 6.62
CA SER A 51 -7.77 -5.67 6.27
C SER A 51 -6.48 -5.93 7.04
N ALA A 52 -5.40 -5.34 6.58
CA ALA A 52 -4.16 -5.26 7.35
C ALA A 52 -4.38 -4.62 8.73
N PHE A 53 -3.50 -4.89 9.68
CA PHE A 53 -3.54 -4.26 11.00
C PHE A 53 -3.45 -2.73 10.90
N LYS A 54 -4.22 -2.05 11.75
CA LYS A 54 -4.08 -0.60 11.93
C LYS A 54 -2.73 -0.26 12.54
N LEU A 55 -2.30 0.98 12.38
CA LEU A 55 -1.04 1.45 12.97
C LEU A 55 -1.03 1.36 14.50
N SER A 56 -2.19 1.61 15.14
CA SER A 56 -2.34 1.44 16.59
C SER A 56 -2.05 0.01 17.04
N VAL A 57 -2.56 -0.98 16.29
CA VAL A 57 -2.33 -2.41 16.58
C VAL A 57 -0.86 -2.79 16.35
N LEU A 58 -0.22 -2.28 15.28
CA LEU A 58 1.21 -2.51 15.07
C LEU A 58 2.07 -1.95 16.21
N LYS A 59 1.70 -0.78 16.75
CA LYS A 59 2.36 -0.21 17.93
C LYS A 59 2.20 -1.08 19.16
N GLU A 60 0.99 -1.57 19.43
CA GLU A 60 0.71 -2.49 20.54
C GLU A 60 1.55 -3.76 20.42
N ILE A 61 1.60 -4.37 19.24
CA ILE A 61 2.45 -5.55 18.96
C ILE A 61 3.92 -5.24 19.21
N MET A 62 4.43 -4.11 18.70
CA MET A 62 5.83 -3.72 18.94
C MET A 62 6.13 -3.49 20.42
N CYS A 63 5.21 -2.87 21.16
CA CYS A 63 5.37 -2.68 22.61
C CYS A 63 5.40 -4.01 23.39
N GLU A 64 4.63 -5.00 22.95
CA GLU A 64 4.53 -6.32 23.60
C GLU A 64 5.73 -7.21 23.25
N TYR A 65 6.06 -7.35 21.97
CA TYR A 65 7.06 -8.31 21.48
C TYR A 65 8.47 -7.75 21.39
N ALA A 66 8.62 -6.43 21.32
CA ALA A 66 9.91 -5.72 21.26
C ALA A 66 9.85 -4.41 22.07
N PRO A 67 9.77 -4.46 23.43
CA PRO A 67 9.55 -3.25 24.26
C PRO A 67 10.62 -2.15 24.08
N ALA A 68 11.82 -2.53 23.65
CA ALA A 68 12.93 -1.59 23.37
C ALA A 68 13.00 -1.14 21.91
N HIS A 69 11.96 -1.36 21.10
CA HIS A 69 11.96 -0.96 19.70
C HIS A 69 12.07 0.55 19.51
N SER A 70 12.70 0.94 18.43
CA SER A 70 12.74 2.32 17.96
C SER A 70 11.54 2.60 17.02
N ASN A 71 11.27 3.89 16.74
CA ASN A 71 10.32 4.26 15.69
C ASN A 71 10.75 3.78 14.29
N ASP A 72 12.06 3.59 14.08
CA ASP A 72 12.56 3.02 12.83
C ASP A 72 12.23 1.52 12.72
N ASP A 73 12.26 0.78 13.81
CA ASP A 73 11.83 -0.62 13.83
C ASP A 73 10.33 -0.76 13.54
N LEU A 74 9.49 0.14 14.09
CA LEU A 74 8.07 0.20 13.78
C LEU A 74 7.84 0.54 12.30
N LEU A 75 8.60 1.50 11.74
CA LEU A 75 8.54 1.84 10.33
C LEU A 75 8.97 0.65 9.46
N ALA A 76 10.00 -0.09 9.87
CA ALA A 76 10.46 -1.27 9.15
C ALA A 76 9.39 -2.37 9.14
N LEU A 77 8.77 -2.66 10.28
CA LEU A 77 7.66 -3.61 10.34
C LEU A 77 6.53 -3.20 9.37
N TYR A 78 6.12 -1.94 9.39
CA TYR A 78 5.11 -1.43 8.47
C TYR A 78 5.59 -1.47 7.01
N THR A 79 6.85 -1.18 6.73
CA THR A 79 7.46 -1.21 5.39
C THR A 79 7.46 -2.61 4.80
N PHE A 80 7.83 -3.61 5.60
CA PHE A 80 8.01 -4.98 5.13
C PHE A 80 6.75 -5.81 5.13
N THR A 81 5.75 -5.44 5.93
CA THR A 81 4.52 -6.23 6.09
C THR A 81 3.26 -5.55 5.60
N GLY A 82 3.27 -4.20 5.48
CA GLY A 82 2.04 -3.43 5.27
C GLY A 82 1.00 -3.62 6.38
N GLY A 83 1.38 -4.22 7.51
CA GLY A 83 0.46 -4.66 8.57
C GLY A 83 -0.25 -5.99 8.26
N GLY A 84 0.18 -6.73 7.24
CA GLY A 84 -0.36 -8.07 6.95
C GLY A 84 -0.14 -9.05 8.10
N PRO A 85 -1.22 -9.62 8.71
CA PRO A 85 -1.11 -10.43 9.93
C PRO A 85 -0.10 -11.57 9.82
N LYS A 86 -0.12 -12.33 8.72
CA LYS A 86 0.81 -13.44 8.44
C LYS A 86 2.29 -13.02 8.57
N TYR A 87 2.63 -11.87 8.02
CA TYR A 87 4.03 -11.40 8.00
C TYR A 87 4.44 -10.83 9.35
N VAL A 88 3.52 -10.14 10.02
CA VAL A 88 3.74 -9.64 11.39
C VAL A 88 3.98 -10.81 12.34
N GLU A 89 3.13 -11.85 12.29
CA GLU A 89 3.27 -13.09 13.06
C GLU A 89 4.64 -13.74 12.82
N LEU A 90 5.07 -13.88 11.56
CA LEU A 90 6.38 -14.46 11.23
C LEU A 90 7.55 -13.72 11.90
N PHE A 91 7.51 -12.39 11.98
CA PHE A 91 8.54 -11.61 12.66
C PHE A 91 8.46 -11.75 14.18
N CYS A 92 7.25 -11.77 14.76
CA CYS A 92 7.05 -11.97 16.18
C CYS A 92 7.55 -13.35 16.65
N ASP A 93 7.14 -14.42 15.97
CA ASP A 93 7.49 -15.80 16.31
C ASP A 93 9.00 -16.06 16.22
N ASN A 94 9.68 -15.37 15.32
CA ASN A 94 11.13 -15.50 15.16
C ASN A 94 11.91 -14.45 15.95
N HIS A 95 11.27 -13.60 16.76
CA HIS A 95 11.89 -12.53 17.55
C HIS A 95 12.77 -11.59 16.72
N THR A 96 12.36 -11.29 15.48
CA THR A 96 13.11 -10.48 14.53
C THR A 96 12.37 -9.16 14.25
N LEU A 97 12.26 -8.29 15.26
CA LEU A 97 11.50 -7.04 15.22
C LEU A 97 12.36 -5.77 15.18
N HIS A 98 13.68 -5.90 14.94
CA HIS A 98 14.57 -4.77 14.65
C HIS A 98 14.92 -4.73 13.17
N VAL A 99 15.16 -3.53 12.61
CA VAL A 99 15.39 -3.32 11.16
C VAL A 99 16.36 -4.35 10.57
N GLU A 100 17.55 -4.47 11.16
CA GLU A 100 18.59 -5.38 10.68
C GLU A 100 18.15 -6.84 10.77
N SER A 101 17.56 -7.26 11.89
CA SER A 101 17.09 -8.64 12.09
C SER A 101 15.94 -9.01 11.15
N MET A 102 15.02 -8.07 10.87
CA MET A 102 13.96 -8.27 9.87
C MET A 102 14.56 -8.49 8.47
N ILE A 103 15.50 -7.64 8.05
CA ILE A 103 16.16 -7.77 6.73
C ILE A 103 16.90 -9.10 6.64
N HIS A 104 17.64 -9.49 7.67
CA HIS A 104 18.33 -10.77 7.73
C HIS A 104 17.38 -11.97 7.67
N PHE A 105 16.25 -11.90 8.34
CA PHE A 105 15.23 -12.94 8.31
C PHE A 105 14.59 -13.09 6.95
N MET A 106 14.29 -11.97 6.28
CA MET A 106 13.68 -11.98 4.95
C MET A 106 14.65 -12.44 3.86
N ALA A 107 15.90 -11.99 3.90
CA ALA A 107 16.93 -12.25 2.89
C ALA A 107 17.91 -13.33 3.34
N ARG A 108 17.42 -14.57 3.48
CA ARG A 108 18.18 -15.77 3.83
C ARG A 108 17.78 -16.97 2.98
N ASP A 109 18.58 -18.03 3.00
CA ASP A 109 18.20 -19.29 2.34
C ASP A 109 16.92 -19.85 2.99
N ASN A 110 16.04 -20.39 2.17
CA ASN A 110 14.73 -20.91 2.56
C ASN A 110 13.83 -19.88 3.30
N SER A 111 13.99 -18.61 3.00
CA SER A 111 13.08 -17.59 3.54
C SER A 111 11.69 -17.75 2.97
N PRO A 112 10.63 -17.71 3.81
CA PRO A 112 9.25 -17.73 3.31
C PRO A 112 8.90 -16.52 2.45
N PHE A 113 9.66 -15.42 2.55
CA PHE A 113 9.40 -14.19 1.81
C PHE A 113 9.87 -14.22 0.35
N THR A 114 10.84 -15.09 0.03
CA THR A 114 11.51 -15.09 -1.29
C THR A 114 10.53 -15.31 -2.45
N GLU A 115 9.64 -16.29 -2.34
CA GLU A 115 8.66 -16.63 -3.38
C GLU A 115 7.24 -16.14 -3.06
N GLU A 116 7.00 -15.60 -1.87
CA GLU A 116 5.68 -15.27 -1.37
C GLU A 116 4.93 -14.29 -2.27
N GLY A 117 5.57 -13.18 -2.66
CA GLY A 117 4.92 -12.20 -3.53
C GLY A 117 4.54 -12.77 -4.89
N LYS A 118 5.36 -13.69 -5.42
CA LYS A 118 5.06 -14.39 -6.67
C LYS A 118 3.87 -15.34 -6.50
N ASN A 119 3.86 -16.13 -5.43
CA ASN A 119 2.80 -17.12 -5.18
C ASN A 119 1.45 -16.45 -5.00
N LEU A 120 1.36 -15.39 -4.20
CA LEU A 120 0.15 -14.60 -4.01
C LEU A 120 -0.44 -14.10 -5.34
N LEU A 121 0.41 -13.58 -6.20
CA LEU A 121 -0.04 -12.96 -7.44
C LEU A 121 -0.35 -13.98 -8.54
N ILE A 122 0.31 -15.14 -8.56
CA ILE A 122 -0.02 -16.21 -9.48
C ILE A 122 -1.41 -16.79 -9.18
N GLU A 123 -1.76 -16.93 -7.91
CA GLU A 123 -3.10 -17.37 -7.51
C GLU A 123 -4.19 -16.38 -8.00
N GLU A 124 -3.92 -15.07 -7.93
CA GLU A 124 -4.86 -14.04 -8.41
C GLU A 124 -4.93 -13.94 -9.94
N PHE A 125 -3.79 -13.94 -10.63
CA PHE A 125 -3.72 -13.64 -12.07
C PHE A 125 -3.87 -14.86 -12.98
N GLY A 126 -3.63 -16.06 -12.48
CA GLY A 126 -3.63 -17.29 -13.27
C GLY A 126 -2.61 -17.24 -14.42
N LYS A 127 -3.03 -17.72 -15.60
CA LYS A 127 -2.13 -17.86 -16.78
C LYS A 127 -1.56 -16.54 -17.33
N ASN A 128 -2.19 -15.42 -17.04
CA ASN A 128 -1.80 -14.11 -17.59
C ASN A 128 -0.83 -13.34 -16.68
N TYR A 129 -0.24 -13.99 -15.70
CA TYR A 129 0.57 -13.34 -14.67
C TYR A 129 1.74 -12.51 -15.22
N GLY A 130 2.39 -12.90 -16.31
CA GLY A 130 3.59 -12.25 -16.82
C GLY A 130 3.44 -10.77 -17.13
N THR A 131 2.34 -10.37 -17.80
CA THR A 131 2.08 -8.95 -18.11
C THR A 131 1.78 -8.15 -16.85
N TYR A 132 0.99 -8.70 -15.92
CA TYR A 132 0.70 -8.05 -14.65
C TYR A 132 1.98 -7.85 -13.81
N PHE A 133 2.86 -8.86 -13.77
CA PHE A 133 4.15 -8.76 -13.10
C PHE A 133 5.01 -7.65 -13.68
N SER A 134 5.12 -7.56 -15.00
CA SER A 134 5.89 -6.51 -15.66
C SER A 134 5.36 -5.11 -15.34
N ILE A 135 4.04 -4.94 -15.27
CA ILE A 135 3.40 -3.68 -14.88
C ILE A 135 3.71 -3.35 -13.41
N LEU A 136 3.55 -4.32 -12.51
CA LEU A 136 3.81 -4.11 -11.08
C LEU A 136 5.30 -3.83 -10.80
N SER A 137 6.20 -4.52 -11.50
CA SER A 137 7.64 -4.26 -11.43
C SER A 137 8.00 -2.84 -11.90
N ALA A 138 7.36 -2.37 -13.00
CA ALA A 138 7.54 -0.99 -13.47
C ALA A 138 7.05 0.03 -12.43
N ILE A 139 5.86 -0.17 -11.85
CA ILE A 139 5.30 0.71 -10.81
C ILE A 139 6.19 0.72 -9.57
N ALA A 140 6.64 -0.44 -9.08
CA ALA A 140 7.55 -0.56 -7.95
C ALA A 140 8.88 0.15 -8.22
N GLY A 141 9.37 0.09 -9.45
CA GLY A 141 10.56 0.80 -9.93
C GLY A 141 10.37 2.31 -10.14
N GLY A 142 9.20 2.87 -9.78
CA GLY A 142 8.92 4.30 -9.84
C GLY A 142 8.34 4.80 -11.17
N ARG A 143 8.01 3.90 -12.12
CA ARG A 143 7.28 4.22 -13.35
C ARG A 143 5.79 4.23 -13.03
N ASN A 144 5.26 5.36 -12.63
CA ASN A 144 3.93 5.44 -12.02
C ASN A 144 2.85 6.10 -12.89
N THR A 145 3.20 6.58 -14.08
CA THR A 145 2.22 7.04 -15.08
C THR A 145 1.99 5.96 -16.14
N GLN A 146 0.82 5.97 -16.79
CA GLN A 146 0.53 5.00 -17.85
C GLN A 146 1.57 5.07 -18.97
N ALA A 147 1.96 6.27 -19.39
CA ALA A 147 2.94 6.47 -20.47
C ALA A 147 4.33 5.90 -20.10
N GLU A 148 4.79 6.10 -18.86
CA GLU A 148 6.07 5.53 -18.39
C GLU A 148 6.03 3.99 -18.33
N ILE A 149 4.90 3.43 -17.91
CA ILE A 149 4.70 1.97 -17.86
C ILE A 149 4.70 1.41 -19.30
N GLU A 150 3.94 2.00 -20.22
CA GLU A 150 3.88 1.60 -21.63
C GLU A 150 5.25 1.68 -22.29
N ALA A 151 5.99 2.78 -22.09
CA ALA A 151 7.36 2.93 -22.60
C ALA A 151 8.31 1.84 -22.06
N THR A 152 8.18 1.47 -20.79
CA THR A 152 8.97 0.39 -20.17
C THR A 152 8.65 -0.97 -20.79
N LEU A 153 7.41 -1.19 -21.22
CA LEU A 153 6.93 -2.47 -21.76
C LEU A 153 6.96 -2.55 -23.29
N GLY A 154 7.71 -1.66 -23.94
CA GLY A 154 7.86 -1.63 -25.41
C GLY A 154 6.63 -1.12 -26.12
N GLU A 155 6.07 -0.01 -25.65
CA GLU A 155 4.92 0.71 -26.20
C GLU A 155 3.63 -0.11 -26.30
N LYS A 156 3.48 -1.16 -25.48
CA LYS A 156 2.26 -1.94 -25.39
C LYS A 156 1.22 -1.21 -24.55
N SER A 157 0.01 -1.11 -25.07
CA SER A 157 -1.10 -0.52 -24.32
C SER A 157 -1.42 -1.35 -23.05
N VAL A 158 -1.39 -0.69 -21.89
CA VAL A 158 -1.61 -1.32 -20.58
C VAL A 158 -2.93 -0.89 -19.91
N GLY A 159 -3.70 0.01 -20.53
CA GLY A 159 -4.89 0.59 -19.90
C GLY A 159 -5.90 -0.43 -19.38
N GLY A 160 -6.15 -1.51 -20.15
CA GLY A 160 -7.03 -2.60 -19.73
C GLY A 160 -6.49 -3.42 -18.56
N TYR A 161 -5.18 -3.62 -18.50
CA TYR A 161 -4.51 -4.30 -17.37
C TYR A 161 -4.53 -3.45 -16.12
N LEU A 162 -4.24 -2.14 -16.23
CA LEU A 162 -4.31 -1.20 -15.11
C LEU A 162 -5.73 -1.15 -14.52
N LYS A 163 -6.76 -1.12 -15.38
CA LYS A 163 -8.14 -1.15 -14.94
C LYS A 163 -8.43 -2.42 -14.12
N ARG A 164 -8.02 -3.60 -14.59
CA ARG A 164 -8.23 -4.85 -13.86
C ARG A 164 -7.44 -4.90 -12.55
N LEU A 165 -6.21 -4.41 -12.52
CA LEU A 165 -5.41 -4.33 -11.29
C LEU A 165 -6.09 -3.47 -10.22
N ILE A 166 -6.88 -2.46 -10.62
CA ILE A 166 -7.66 -1.61 -9.71
C ILE A 166 -8.98 -2.30 -9.35
N ASP A 167 -9.80 -2.61 -10.34
CA ASP A 167 -11.21 -2.95 -10.15
C ASP A 167 -11.40 -4.42 -9.71
N ASP A 168 -10.66 -5.35 -10.35
CA ASP A 168 -10.85 -6.79 -10.13
C ASP A 168 -9.94 -7.32 -9.02
N TYR A 169 -8.67 -6.85 -8.98
CA TYR A 169 -7.66 -7.39 -8.07
C TYR A 169 -7.37 -6.52 -6.85
N ASN A 170 -7.70 -5.22 -6.90
CA ASN A 170 -7.44 -4.25 -5.83
C ASN A 170 -5.96 -4.23 -5.37
N ILE A 171 -5.02 -4.42 -6.31
CA ILE A 171 -3.57 -4.47 -6.04
C ILE A 171 -2.93 -3.11 -6.20
N ILE A 172 -3.44 -2.29 -7.12
CA ILE A 172 -2.99 -0.92 -7.31
C ILE A 172 -4.12 0.08 -7.12
N ILE A 173 -3.75 1.31 -6.77
CA ILE A 173 -4.64 2.46 -6.75
C ILE A 173 -4.25 3.47 -7.82
N ARG A 174 -5.25 4.18 -8.31
CA ARG A 174 -5.07 5.33 -9.18
C ARG A 174 -5.16 6.60 -8.34
N GLN A 175 -4.01 7.19 -8.06
CA GLN A 175 -3.93 8.44 -7.29
C GLN A 175 -4.07 9.67 -8.18
N ARG A 176 -4.72 10.69 -7.65
CA ARG A 176 -4.79 12.04 -8.21
C ARG A 176 -4.33 13.05 -7.17
N PRO A 177 -3.84 14.21 -7.60
CA PRO A 177 -3.65 15.32 -6.67
C PRO A 177 -4.94 15.57 -5.89
N ILE A 178 -4.82 15.86 -4.59
CA ILE A 178 -5.97 16.16 -3.76
C ILE A 178 -6.81 17.28 -4.40
N LEU A 179 -8.15 17.14 -4.35
CA LEU A 179 -9.12 18.07 -4.97
C LEU A 179 -9.08 18.12 -6.52
N ALA A 180 -8.29 17.28 -7.17
CA ALA A 180 -8.36 17.17 -8.62
C ALA A 180 -9.72 16.62 -9.06
N LYS A 181 -10.22 17.10 -10.20
CA LYS A 181 -11.48 16.60 -10.79
C LYS A 181 -11.33 15.11 -11.16
N GLU A 182 -12.43 14.36 -11.14
CA GLU A 182 -12.43 12.96 -11.55
C GLU A 182 -11.94 12.75 -13.00
N SER A 183 -12.21 13.71 -13.87
CA SER A 183 -11.73 13.72 -15.25
C SER A 183 -10.25 14.09 -15.43
N SER A 184 -9.53 14.39 -14.35
CA SER A 184 -8.10 14.74 -14.43
C SER A 184 -7.28 13.60 -15.00
N THR A 185 -6.42 13.94 -15.96
CA THR A 185 -5.43 13.05 -16.57
C THR A 185 -4.12 13.01 -15.76
N THR A 186 -3.95 13.91 -14.79
CA THR A 186 -2.81 13.91 -13.87
C THR A 186 -3.01 12.82 -12.86
N VAL A 187 -2.52 11.62 -13.17
CA VAL A 187 -2.69 10.43 -12.33
C VAL A 187 -1.36 9.70 -12.15
N ARG A 188 -1.23 9.06 -11.00
CA ARG A 188 -0.15 8.12 -10.68
C ARG A 188 -0.76 6.81 -10.23
N TYR A 189 -0.10 5.70 -10.57
CA TYR A 189 -0.48 4.36 -10.12
C TYR A 189 0.48 3.92 -9.01
N GLU A 190 -0.07 3.37 -7.95
CA GLU A 190 0.71 2.89 -6.81
C GLU A 190 0.22 1.52 -6.37
N ILE A 191 1.15 0.65 -5.95
CA ILE A 191 0.83 -0.63 -5.33
C ILE A 191 0.27 -0.35 -3.94
N CYS A 192 -0.89 -0.92 -3.61
CA CYS A 192 -1.58 -0.69 -2.33
C CYS A 192 -0.85 -1.33 -1.16
N ASP A 193 -0.34 -2.55 -1.36
CA ASP A 193 0.28 -3.37 -0.33
C ASP A 193 1.79 -3.10 -0.23
N ASN A 194 2.27 -2.74 0.97
CA ASN A 194 3.69 -2.43 1.17
C ASN A 194 4.57 -3.66 1.03
N PHE A 195 4.11 -4.86 1.44
CA PHE A 195 4.86 -6.09 1.24
C PHE A 195 5.05 -6.38 -0.25
N ILE A 196 3.99 -6.32 -1.06
CA ILE A 196 4.06 -6.53 -2.51
C ILE A 196 4.99 -5.49 -3.16
N ARG A 197 4.88 -4.21 -2.75
CA ARG A 197 5.75 -3.13 -3.23
C ARG A 197 7.22 -3.41 -2.90
N PHE A 198 7.52 -3.82 -1.66
CA PHE A 198 8.85 -4.19 -1.19
C PHE A 198 9.38 -5.41 -1.95
N TRP A 199 8.53 -6.44 -2.12
CA TRP A 199 8.89 -7.67 -2.81
C TRP A 199 9.34 -7.42 -4.24
N PHE A 200 8.60 -6.64 -5.03
CA PHE A 200 8.99 -6.27 -6.40
C PHE A 200 10.28 -5.46 -6.43
N ASN A 201 10.44 -4.53 -5.49
CA ASN A 201 11.59 -3.63 -5.49
C ASN A 201 12.90 -4.33 -5.15
N TYR A 202 12.86 -5.36 -4.31
CA TYR A 202 14.06 -6.01 -3.81
C TYR A 202 14.19 -7.49 -4.20
N PHE A 203 13.15 -8.28 -4.11
CA PHE A 203 13.23 -9.71 -4.42
C PHE A 203 13.10 -9.97 -5.93
N ASP A 204 12.07 -9.48 -6.57
CA ASP A 204 11.87 -9.68 -8.01
C ASP A 204 12.98 -9.03 -8.83
N ARG A 205 13.36 -7.80 -8.49
CA ARG A 205 14.41 -7.05 -9.18
C ARG A 205 15.82 -7.68 -9.02
N ASN A 206 16.09 -8.35 -7.92
CA ASN A 206 17.37 -8.99 -7.63
C ASN A 206 17.27 -10.52 -7.67
N ARG A 207 16.39 -11.07 -8.48
CA ARG A 207 16.16 -12.52 -8.62
C ARG A 207 17.44 -13.29 -8.90
N SER A 208 18.36 -12.75 -9.70
CA SER A 208 19.66 -13.38 -9.98
C SER A 208 20.50 -13.64 -8.73
N LEU A 209 20.47 -12.74 -7.72
CA LEU A 209 21.15 -12.96 -6.45
C LEU A 209 20.51 -14.10 -5.66
N ILE A 210 19.20 -14.23 -5.72
CA ILE A 210 18.44 -15.30 -5.04
C ILE A 210 18.76 -16.64 -5.69
N GLU A 211 18.75 -16.72 -7.03
CA GLU A 211 19.06 -17.93 -7.80
C GLU A 211 20.45 -18.48 -7.52
N ILE A 212 21.46 -17.60 -7.36
CA ILE A 212 22.83 -18.00 -6.99
C ILE A 212 23.04 -18.07 -5.47
N LYS A 213 21.98 -17.90 -4.66
CA LYS A 213 22.00 -17.91 -3.19
C LYS A 213 22.93 -16.86 -2.56
N ASN A 214 23.18 -15.74 -3.24
CA ASN A 214 23.94 -14.63 -2.70
C ASN A 214 23.07 -13.72 -1.82
N PHE A 215 22.61 -14.25 -0.69
CA PHE A 215 21.77 -13.49 0.25
C PHE A 215 22.55 -12.38 0.98
N VAL A 216 23.85 -12.47 1.08
CA VAL A 216 24.68 -11.38 1.61
C VAL A 216 24.59 -10.16 0.69
N GLY A 217 24.76 -10.35 -0.60
CA GLY A 217 24.61 -9.27 -1.58
C GLY A 217 23.20 -8.66 -1.57
N LEU A 218 22.16 -9.49 -1.44
CA LEU A 218 20.77 -9.02 -1.34
C LEU A 218 20.55 -8.17 -0.08
N ARG A 219 21.04 -8.61 1.09
CA ARG A 219 20.95 -7.83 2.34
C ARG A 219 21.63 -6.48 2.21
N ASN A 220 22.86 -6.45 1.71
CA ASN A 220 23.62 -5.21 1.54
C ASN A 220 22.86 -4.20 0.65
N ILE A 221 22.18 -4.67 -0.40
CA ILE A 221 21.35 -3.80 -1.26
C ILE A 221 20.17 -3.24 -0.47
N ILE A 222 19.45 -4.09 0.29
CA ILE A 222 18.28 -3.66 1.07
C ILE A 222 18.70 -2.67 2.16
N GLU A 223 19.75 -2.98 2.92
CA GLU A 223 20.25 -2.14 4.01
C GLU A 223 20.72 -0.77 3.52
N ALA A 224 21.44 -0.74 2.40
CA ALA A 224 21.93 0.52 1.81
C ALA A 224 20.79 1.42 1.31
N ASP A 225 19.73 0.84 0.75
CA ASP A 225 18.60 1.61 0.17
C ASP A 225 17.46 1.84 1.17
N TYR A 226 17.35 1.07 2.25
CA TYR A 226 16.29 1.15 3.24
C TYR A 226 16.01 2.59 3.75
N PRO A 227 17.01 3.42 4.08
CA PRO A 227 16.76 4.79 4.53
C PRO A 227 16.03 5.64 3.46
N THR A 228 16.35 5.45 2.19
CA THR A 228 15.70 6.17 1.08
C THR A 228 14.31 5.61 0.82
N TYR A 229 14.19 4.29 0.71
CA TYR A 229 12.94 3.60 0.44
C TYR A 229 11.88 3.84 1.52
N SER A 230 12.27 3.68 2.78
CA SER A 230 11.36 3.88 3.92
C SER A 230 10.92 5.32 4.10
N GLY A 231 11.62 6.31 3.51
CA GLY A 231 11.16 7.69 3.46
C GLY A 231 9.81 7.85 2.78
N LYS A 232 9.60 7.19 1.64
CA LYS A 232 8.30 7.17 0.95
C LYS A 232 7.23 6.40 1.73
N ILE A 233 7.62 5.34 2.42
CA ILE A 233 6.69 4.58 3.25
C ILE A 233 6.28 5.37 4.49
N LEU A 234 7.16 6.22 5.02
CA LEU A 234 6.85 7.13 6.12
C LEU A 234 5.73 8.14 5.73
N GLU A 235 5.72 8.61 4.47
CA GLU A 235 4.59 9.42 3.97
C GLU A 235 3.26 8.65 4.01
N LEU A 236 3.27 7.37 3.59
CA LEU A 236 2.08 6.50 3.64
C LEU A 236 1.65 6.23 5.09
N TYR A 237 2.62 6.00 5.98
CA TYR A 237 2.37 5.83 7.40
C TYR A 237 1.61 7.03 7.98
N PHE A 238 2.07 8.26 7.73
CA PHE A 238 1.38 9.44 8.25
C PHE A 238 0.04 9.70 7.58
N LYS A 239 -0.13 9.42 6.28
CA LYS A 239 -1.45 9.46 5.64
C LYS A 239 -2.42 8.50 6.31
N GLN A 240 -1.98 7.28 6.61
CA GLN A 240 -2.79 6.29 7.33
C GLN A 240 -3.06 6.75 8.78
N LYS A 241 -2.06 7.25 9.50
CA LYS A 241 -2.22 7.81 10.86
C LYS A 241 -3.28 8.92 10.88
N PHE A 242 -3.27 9.81 9.90
CA PHE A 242 -4.28 10.85 9.75
C PHE A 242 -5.66 10.24 9.44
N ALA A 243 -5.75 9.24 8.57
CA ALA A 243 -7.01 8.57 8.27
C ALA A 243 -7.58 7.87 9.51
N GLU A 244 -6.75 7.19 10.29
CA GLU A 244 -7.16 6.50 11.53
C GLU A 244 -7.57 7.46 12.66
N SER A 245 -7.20 8.75 12.57
CA SER A 245 -7.64 9.77 13.55
C SER A 245 -9.10 10.18 13.38
N TYR A 246 -9.70 9.93 12.21
CA TYR A 246 -11.05 10.36 11.83
C TYR A 246 -11.31 11.87 11.92
N GLN A 247 -10.26 12.70 11.92
CA GLN A 247 -10.36 14.17 12.02
C GLN A 247 -10.45 14.89 10.68
N PHE A 248 -10.22 14.15 9.58
CA PHE A 248 -10.12 14.70 8.25
C PHE A 248 -11.19 14.16 7.33
N ARG A 249 -11.72 15.00 6.45
CA ARG A 249 -12.69 14.60 5.39
C ARG A 249 -12.00 14.17 4.09
N ALA A 250 -10.77 14.60 3.87
CA ALA A 250 -9.95 14.19 2.73
C ALA A 250 -8.47 14.26 3.09
N ILE A 251 -7.69 13.29 2.64
CA ILE A 251 -6.25 13.21 2.84
C ILE A 251 -5.64 12.78 1.50
N GLY A 252 -4.58 13.45 1.08
CA GLY A 252 -3.88 13.12 -0.16
C GLY A 252 -2.57 13.87 -0.27
N SER A 253 -1.92 13.74 -1.41
CA SER A 253 -0.76 14.56 -1.79
C SER A 253 -1.18 15.57 -2.85
N TRP A 254 -0.38 16.57 -3.05
CA TRP A 254 -0.59 17.51 -4.13
C TRP A 254 0.66 17.60 -5.02
N TRP A 255 0.46 17.56 -6.32
CA TRP A 255 1.50 17.74 -7.33
C TRP A 255 0.90 18.31 -8.60
N GLU A 256 1.74 18.86 -9.45
CA GLU A 256 1.37 19.41 -10.76
C GLU A 256 1.67 18.42 -11.89
N ALA A 257 0.99 18.58 -13.02
CA ALA A 257 1.18 17.71 -14.19
C ALA A 257 2.60 17.76 -14.78
N LYS A 258 3.29 18.87 -14.57
CA LYS A 258 4.67 19.07 -15.04
C LYS A 258 5.54 19.58 -13.90
N GLY A 259 6.63 18.85 -13.63
CA GLY A 259 7.61 19.19 -12.59
C GLY A 259 7.18 18.78 -11.18
N ASN A 260 8.17 18.55 -10.33
CA ASN A 260 7.97 18.13 -8.94
C ASN A 260 8.27 19.26 -7.94
N GLN A 261 8.47 20.48 -8.42
CA GLN A 261 8.94 21.61 -7.59
C GLN A 261 7.95 21.99 -6.49
N ASN A 262 6.65 21.81 -6.75
CA ASN A 262 5.57 22.18 -5.85
C ASN A 262 4.90 20.96 -5.20
N GLU A 263 5.52 19.78 -5.25
CA GLU A 263 4.96 18.57 -4.64
C GLU A 263 4.90 18.72 -3.13
N ILE A 264 3.74 18.37 -2.55
CA ILE A 264 3.46 18.37 -1.12
C ILE A 264 3.08 16.93 -0.72
N ASP A 265 3.76 16.41 0.29
CA ASP A 265 3.64 15.01 0.71
C ASP A 265 2.25 14.71 1.27
N ILE A 266 1.72 15.61 2.13
CA ILE A 266 0.41 15.45 2.75
C ILE A 266 -0.35 16.77 2.75
N VAL A 267 -1.57 16.72 2.22
CA VAL A 267 -2.59 17.76 2.38
C VAL A 267 -3.83 17.08 2.98
N ALA A 268 -4.25 17.50 4.15
CA ALA A 268 -5.38 16.94 4.86
C ALA A 268 -6.42 18.04 5.14
N LEU A 269 -7.64 17.83 4.65
CA LEU A 269 -8.75 18.78 4.86
C LEU A 269 -9.50 18.38 6.13
N CYS A 270 -9.54 19.26 7.12
CA CYS A 270 -10.21 19.02 8.38
C CYS A 270 -11.73 18.88 8.20
N LEU A 271 -12.40 18.22 9.14
CA LEU A 271 -13.86 18.23 9.24
C LEU A 271 -14.40 19.63 9.48
N GLU A 272 -13.65 20.46 10.20
CA GLU A 272 -13.95 21.89 10.36
C GLU A 272 -13.82 22.61 9.01
N LYS A 273 -14.81 23.49 8.73
CA LYS A 273 -14.84 24.20 7.45
C LYS A 273 -13.62 25.11 7.27
N ASN A 274 -13.07 25.09 6.07
CA ASN A 274 -11.96 25.96 5.64
C ASN A 274 -10.69 25.83 6.50
N LYS A 275 -10.46 24.66 7.12
CA LYS A 275 -9.21 24.32 7.77
C LYS A 275 -8.52 23.16 7.05
N ALA A 276 -7.22 23.25 6.92
CA ALA A 276 -6.39 22.20 6.34
C ALA A 276 -5.05 22.12 7.06
N VAL A 277 -4.51 20.91 7.10
CA VAL A 277 -3.14 20.63 7.53
C VAL A 277 -2.32 20.28 6.30
N VAL A 278 -1.15 20.89 6.18
CA VAL A 278 -0.18 20.59 5.12
C VAL A 278 1.12 20.15 5.78
N ALA A 279 1.58 18.96 5.43
CA ALA A 279 2.80 18.40 6.03
C ALA A 279 3.82 18.00 4.96
N GLU A 280 5.07 18.29 5.27
CA GLU A 280 6.25 17.70 4.60
C GLU A 280 6.77 16.58 5.49
N VAL A 281 7.08 15.43 4.90
CA VAL A 281 7.56 14.26 5.62
C VAL A 281 9.06 14.08 5.37
N LYS A 282 9.84 13.99 6.43
CA LYS A 282 11.29 13.75 6.35
C LYS A 282 11.67 12.66 7.35
N ARG A 283 12.48 11.70 6.93
CA ARG A 283 13.00 10.68 7.86
C ARG A 283 13.76 11.29 9.04
N GLN A 284 14.49 12.36 8.78
CA GLN A 284 15.21 13.14 9.79
C GLN A 284 14.72 14.59 9.75
N ARG A 285 14.19 15.10 10.86
CA ARG A 285 13.65 16.45 10.99
C ARG A 285 14.64 17.55 10.58
N LYS A 286 15.95 17.32 10.80
CA LYS A 286 17.00 18.29 10.39
C LYS A 286 17.04 18.56 8.87
N ASN A 287 16.48 17.67 8.05
CA ASN A 287 16.43 17.85 6.59
C ASN A 287 15.19 18.68 6.15
N PHE A 288 14.36 19.10 7.07
CA PHE A 288 13.20 19.93 6.78
C PHE A 288 13.63 21.38 6.51
N LYS A 289 13.01 21.99 5.51
CA LYS A 289 13.22 23.38 5.10
C LYS A 289 11.88 24.12 5.15
N PRO A 290 11.56 24.85 6.23
CA PRO A 290 10.27 25.51 6.41
C PRO A 290 9.93 26.45 5.27
N GLU A 291 10.89 27.26 4.84
CA GLU A 291 10.73 28.25 3.76
C GLU A 291 10.24 27.62 2.45
N LEU A 292 10.73 26.42 2.12
CA LEU A 292 10.29 25.70 0.90
C LEU A 292 8.85 25.21 1.04
N LEU A 293 8.46 24.73 2.23
CA LEU A 293 7.08 24.31 2.46
C LEU A 293 6.14 25.52 2.40
N GLU A 294 6.50 26.66 2.99
CA GLU A 294 5.72 27.88 2.95
C GLU A 294 5.48 28.36 1.51
N GLN A 295 6.49 28.33 0.65
CA GLN A 295 6.36 28.67 -0.77
C GLN A 295 5.38 27.73 -1.50
N LYS A 296 5.49 26.43 -1.27
CA LYS A 296 4.56 25.41 -1.84
C LYS A 296 3.14 25.65 -1.35
N VAL A 297 2.96 25.95 -0.07
CA VAL A 297 1.66 26.23 0.55
C VAL A 297 1.02 27.49 0.00
N GLU A 298 1.79 28.56 -0.17
CA GLU A 298 1.29 29.79 -0.81
C GLU A 298 0.79 29.51 -2.24
N HIS A 299 1.53 28.68 -3.00
CA HIS A 299 1.10 28.28 -4.34
C HIS A 299 -0.18 27.43 -4.31
N LEU A 300 -0.24 26.41 -3.44
CA LEU A 300 -1.43 25.58 -3.22
C LEU A 300 -2.64 26.43 -2.82
N LYS A 301 -2.45 27.36 -1.88
CA LYS A 301 -3.50 28.24 -1.37
C LYS A 301 -4.10 29.09 -2.46
N LYS A 302 -3.27 29.75 -3.28
CA LYS A 302 -3.73 30.56 -4.40
C LYS A 302 -4.51 29.74 -5.43
N LYS A 303 -4.11 28.50 -5.67
CA LYS A 303 -4.67 27.65 -6.74
C LYS A 303 -5.94 26.90 -6.33
N LEU A 304 -5.98 26.33 -5.14
CA LEU A 304 -7.02 25.38 -4.72
C LEU A 304 -7.72 25.73 -3.40
N LEU A 305 -7.06 26.43 -2.47
CA LEU A 305 -7.53 26.62 -1.10
C LEU A 305 -7.57 28.11 -0.69
N PRO A 306 -8.11 29.06 -1.52
CA PRO A 306 -7.97 30.50 -1.27
C PRO A 306 -8.66 30.97 0.03
N ARG A 307 -9.63 30.20 0.54
CA ARG A 307 -10.39 30.56 1.76
C ARG A 307 -10.01 29.72 2.97
N TYR A 308 -8.93 28.91 2.87
CA TYR A 308 -8.54 28.01 3.95
C TYR A 308 -7.50 28.66 4.88
N THR A 309 -7.66 28.39 6.15
CA THR A 309 -6.59 28.51 7.13
C THR A 309 -5.77 27.23 7.06
N ILE A 310 -4.49 27.34 6.78
CA ILE A 310 -3.59 26.21 6.60
C ILE A 310 -2.60 26.19 7.73
N GLU A 311 -2.57 25.08 8.46
CA GLU A 311 -1.54 24.76 9.42
C GLU A 311 -0.45 23.95 8.72
N THR A 312 0.81 24.34 8.90
CA THR A 312 1.97 23.68 8.31
C THR A 312 2.76 22.91 9.36
N MET A 313 3.24 21.71 9.02
CA MET A 313 4.07 20.92 9.92
C MET A 313 5.12 20.08 9.19
N CYS A 314 6.16 19.72 9.93
CA CYS A 314 7.10 18.67 9.54
C CYS A 314 6.81 17.42 10.34
N LEU A 315 6.68 16.30 9.65
CA LEU A 315 6.52 14.97 10.25
C LEU A 315 7.78 14.13 9.98
N SER A 316 8.24 13.44 11.01
CA SER A 316 9.47 12.65 10.95
C SER A 316 9.34 11.34 11.74
N LEU A 317 10.39 10.53 11.79
CA LEU A 317 10.42 9.34 12.65
C LEU A 317 10.09 9.64 14.11
N GLU A 318 10.42 10.85 14.59
CA GLU A 318 10.17 11.27 15.97
C GLU A 318 8.66 11.41 16.30
N ASP A 319 7.81 11.57 15.27
CA ASP A 319 6.36 11.79 15.39
C ASP A 319 5.52 10.52 15.19
N MET A 320 6.14 9.38 15.04
CA MET A 320 5.47 8.09 14.82
C MET A 320 4.73 7.56 16.05
#